data_66b78b98c277b9684476d2dc9facbf10
#
_entry.id   66b78b98c277b9684476d2dc9facbf10
#
_cell.length_a   1.000
_cell.length_b   1.000
_cell.length_c   1.000
_cell.angle_alpha   90.00
_cell.angle_beta   90.00
_cell.angle_gamma   90.00
#
_symmetry.space_group_name_H-M   'P 1'
#
loop_
_entity.id
_entity.type
_entity.pdbx_description
1 polymer ?
#
loop_
_entity_poly.entity_id
_entity_poly.type
_entity_poly.pdbx_seq_one_letter_code
_entity_poly.pdbx_strand_id
1 'polypeptide(L)'
;MKKNLFKGLLSASVMAVVFTACESQVEPPMKDLGGAEYVIASSVTASNSTTNVLISSSSLDSGNVSVMGNGLVNDGATQWVFYKDKYLYGLTYNQGNAATTRSFIRNAEGELEARSGEYAVKRFTTFGVYEKYVMATSTGNGPTEWADENGYLPKMFLVSYLDVEAETFTANTTDKAYMSENFLGNGEYVTLAGILERDGKLLSAAVPMGLSQYGVKDGGGKWIVEGNEDLVKTEAGGSGSGAYQKDELQWTQYPNECWVAIFDDASLTSKKLIRTDKISYACGRNKSQYYQMIWAADNGDVYVFSPSYAKTMADERQQTTLPAGVVRIKAGTEEFDPNYYVNIEALADGCAFLRTWPVGGSKFLMLMYDSPLTPAKTMTANRLAIFDAEAATLTPVTGLPAADTISGFGNAPYSEGGKCYIAVTVTDGYPAVYAIDTTSGVATKGLTVEATQIGGIGRLMPTL
;
A
#
# COMPACT_ATOMS: atom_id res chain seq x y z
N MET A 1 -25.44 -23.81 73.60
CA MET A 1 -25.51 -24.89 72.61
C MET A 1 -24.54 -24.59 71.48
N LYS A 2 -23.55 -25.43 71.33
CA LYS A 2 -22.42 -25.28 70.44
C LYS A 2 -22.83 -25.64 68.97
N LYS A 3 -22.45 -24.80 68.00
CA LYS A 3 -22.40 -25.21 66.60
C LYS A 3 -20.99 -24.93 66.04
N ASN A 4 -20.37 -26.03 65.67
CA ASN A 4 -19.06 -26.02 65.00
C ASN A 4 -19.19 -25.56 63.55
N LEU A 5 -18.32 -24.67 63.16
CA LEU A 5 -18.16 -24.19 61.80
C LEU A 5 -16.88 -24.83 61.27
N PHE A 6 -17.05 -25.70 60.24
CA PHE A 6 -15.92 -26.22 59.45
C PHE A 6 -15.46 -25.14 58.48
N LYS A 7 -14.23 -24.69 58.62
CA LYS A 7 -13.55 -23.87 57.62
C LYS A 7 -12.73 -24.77 56.70
N GLY A 8 -13.16 -24.90 55.45
CA GLY A 8 -12.35 -25.47 54.41
C GLY A 8 -11.37 -24.41 53.93
N LEU A 9 -10.07 -24.65 54.05
CA LEU A 9 -8.99 -23.86 53.45
C LEU A 9 -8.89 -24.26 51.96
N LEU A 10 -9.25 -23.36 51.06
CA LEU A 10 -8.80 -23.42 49.68
C LEU A 10 -7.44 -22.67 49.60
N SER A 11 -6.37 -23.44 49.44
CA SER A 11 -5.05 -22.88 49.13
C SER A 11 -5.03 -22.49 47.65
N ALA A 12 -5.19 -21.20 47.37
CA ALA A 12 -4.86 -20.62 46.07
C ALA A 12 -3.33 -20.43 45.99
N SER A 13 -2.69 -21.29 45.22
CA SER A 13 -1.27 -21.09 44.86
C SER A 13 -1.20 -19.93 43.90
N VAL A 14 -0.84 -18.74 44.40
CA VAL A 14 -0.47 -17.61 43.59
C VAL A 14 0.93 -17.92 43.07
N MET A 15 1.04 -18.32 41.81
CA MET A 15 2.32 -18.27 41.08
C MET A 15 2.66 -16.79 40.86
N ALA A 16 3.53 -16.25 41.70
CA ALA A 16 4.19 -14.99 41.45
C ALA A 16 5.14 -15.18 40.27
N VAL A 17 4.71 -14.75 39.08
CA VAL A 17 5.63 -14.54 37.98
C VAL A 17 6.45 -13.30 38.32
N VAL A 18 7.67 -13.52 38.78
CA VAL A 18 8.66 -12.47 38.96
C VAL A 18 9.05 -12.00 37.56
N PHE A 19 8.50 -10.88 37.12
CA PHE A 19 9.08 -10.11 36.04
C PHE A 19 10.38 -9.54 36.56
N THR A 20 11.48 -10.24 36.37
CA THR A 20 12.79 -9.63 36.36
C THR A 20 12.80 -8.62 35.24
N ALA A 21 13.00 -7.36 35.56
CA ALA A 21 13.30 -6.29 34.61
C ALA A 21 14.41 -6.85 33.69
N CYS A 22 14.12 -7.00 32.41
CA CYS A 22 15.12 -7.30 31.41
C CYS A 22 16.13 -6.14 31.43
N GLU A 23 17.27 -6.35 32.02
CA GLU A 23 18.50 -5.75 31.53
C GLU A 23 18.51 -6.01 30.04
N SER A 24 18.87 -5.00 29.24
CA SER A 24 19.07 -5.09 27.80
C SER A 24 20.07 -6.22 27.53
N GLN A 25 19.57 -7.43 27.36
CA GLN A 25 20.35 -8.51 26.82
C GLN A 25 20.60 -8.09 25.37
N VAL A 26 21.83 -7.76 25.06
CA VAL A 26 22.32 -7.72 23.69
C VAL A 26 22.03 -9.12 23.15
N GLU A 27 21.00 -9.22 22.30
CA GLU A 27 20.67 -10.50 21.66
C GLU A 27 21.92 -10.99 20.95
N PRO A 28 22.26 -12.28 21.06
CA PRO A 28 23.42 -12.81 20.38
C PRO A 28 23.26 -12.53 18.89
N PRO A 29 24.33 -12.10 18.19
CA PRO A 29 24.27 -11.82 16.77
C PRO A 29 23.71 -13.04 16.05
N MET A 30 22.76 -12.80 15.14
CA MET A 30 22.12 -13.83 14.36
C MET A 30 23.17 -14.66 13.63
N LYS A 31 23.10 -15.96 13.77
CA LYS A 31 23.99 -16.86 13.04
C LYS A 31 23.70 -16.71 11.55
N ASP A 32 24.68 -16.26 10.79
CA ASP A 32 24.61 -16.22 9.34
C ASP A 32 24.14 -17.58 8.82
N LEU A 33 23.04 -17.60 8.05
CA LEU A 33 22.52 -18.79 7.40
C LEU A 33 23.29 -19.12 6.12
N GLY A 34 24.53 -18.61 5.98
CA GLY A 34 25.48 -18.95 4.92
C GLY A 34 24.90 -18.71 3.51
N GLY A 35 25.04 -17.49 2.99
CA GLY A 35 24.57 -17.14 1.64
C GLY A 35 23.07 -16.93 1.54
N ALA A 36 22.35 -16.72 2.64
CA ALA A 36 20.93 -16.39 2.65
C ALA A 36 20.72 -14.97 2.13
N GLU A 37 20.23 -14.83 0.91
CA GLU A 37 20.02 -13.54 0.25
C GLU A 37 18.62 -12.97 0.48
N TYR A 38 17.62 -13.83 0.75
CA TYR A 38 16.24 -13.42 0.93
C TYR A 38 15.98 -12.92 2.34
N VAL A 39 15.16 -11.89 2.42
CA VAL A 39 14.68 -11.33 3.68
C VAL A 39 13.15 -11.43 3.70
N ILE A 40 12.63 -12.01 4.76
CA ILE A 40 11.20 -12.17 5.01
C ILE A 40 10.84 -11.28 6.20
N ALA A 41 9.97 -10.30 5.94
CA ALA A 41 9.41 -9.45 6.97
C ALA A 41 8.20 -10.14 7.60
N SER A 42 8.37 -10.62 8.82
CA SER A 42 7.38 -11.42 9.54
C SER A 42 6.88 -10.69 10.78
N SER A 43 5.74 -11.11 11.31
CA SER A 43 5.24 -10.64 12.60
C SER A 43 4.69 -11.78 13.44
N VAL A 44 4.90 -11.66 14.76
CA VAL A 44 4.27 -12.53 15.76
C VAL A 44 3.33 -11.69 16.59
N THR A 45 2.06 -12.10 16.63
CA THR A 45 1.04 -11.49 17.47
C THR A 45 0.69 -12.44 18.60
N ALA A 46 0.90 -12.01 19.83
CA ALA A 46 0.52 -12.73 21.03
C ALA A 46 -0.34 -11.82 21.91
N SER A 47 -1.53 -12.24 22.25
CA SER A 47 -2.52 -11.44 22.97
C SER A 47 -2.80 -10.10 22.23
N ASN A 48 -2.34 -8.99 22.74
CA ASN A 48 -2.56 -7.65 22.17
C ASN A 48 -1.26 -6.98 21.69
N SER A 49 -0.15 -7.73 21.61
CA SER A 49 1.14 -7.23 21.19
C SER A 49 1.60 -7.89 19.89
N THR A 50 2.11 -7.09 18.98
CA THR A 50 2.70 -7.57 17.72
C THR A 50 4.17 -7.14 17.66
N THR A 51 5.05 -8.10 17.45
CA THR A 51 6.49 -7.87 17.23
C THR A 51 6.81 -8.22 15.78
N ASN A 52 7.49 -7.33 15.09
CA ASN A 52 7.96 -7.55 13.73
C ASN A 52 9.40 -8.05 13.73
N VAL A 53 9.70 -9.02 12.90
CA VAL A 53 11.02 -9.66 12.80
C VAL A 53 11.40 -9.81 11.33
N LEU A 54 12.60 -9.37 10.98
CA LEU A 54 13.23 -9.65 9.69
C LEU A 54 14.03 -10.92 9.81
N ILE A 55 13.72 -11.93 9.00
CA ILE A 55 14.43 -13.20 9.01
C ILE A 55 15.05 -13.49 7.65
N SER A 56 16.25 -14.08 7.64
CA SER A 56 16.94 -14.48 6.42
C SER A 56 16.58 -15.90 6.00
N SER A 57 16.60 -16.15 4.70
CA SER A 57 16.50 -17.50 4.11
C SER A 57 17.37 -17.62 2.87
N SER A 58 17.94 -18.79 2.65
CA SER A 58 18.69 -19.12 1.43
C SER A 58 17.79 -19.62 0.29
N SER A 59 16.52 -19.88 0.59
CA SER A 59 15.55 -20.35 -0.41
C SER A 59 14.16 -19.85 -0.06
N LEU A 60 13.38 -19.54 -1.08
CA LEU A 60 11.93 -19.29 -0.99
C LEU A 60 11.12 -20.50 -1.46
N ASP A 61 11.74 -21.46 -2.15
CA ASP A 61 11.06 -22.60 -2.78
C ASP A 61 10.80 -23.76 -1.80
N SER A 62 11.47 -23.79 -0.64
CA SER A 62 11.31 -24.88 0.33
C SER A 62 11.85 -24.51 1.71
N GLY A 63 11.55 -25.34 2.69
CA GLY A 63 12.11 -25.24 4.04
C GLY A 63 11.12 -24.74 5.08
N ASN A 64 11.63 -24.61 6.31
CA ASN A 64 10.94 -24.06 7.45
C ASN A 64 11.90 -23.19 8.25
N VAL A 65 11.50 -21.99 8.60
CA VAL A 65 12.25 -21.07 9.47
C VAL A 65 11.37 -20.62 10.61
N SER A 66 11.98 -20.46 11.78
CA SER A 66 11.28 -19.93 12.96
C SER A 66 11.81 -18.55 13.30
N VAL A 67 10.93 -17.63 13.63
CA VAL A 67 11.30 -16.31 14.16
C VAL A 67 11.64 -16.35 15.65
N MET A 68 11.41 -17.46 16.32
CA MET A 68 11.67 -17.61 17.75
C MET A 68 13.17 -17.71 18.02
N GLY A 69 13.75 -16.67 18.61
CA GLY A 69 15.19 -16.57 18.87
C GLY A 69 16.04 -16.36 17.62
N ASN A 70 15.43 -16.02 16.49
CA ASN A 70 16.12 -15.74 15.23
C ASN A 70 15.59 -14.41 14.65
N GLY A 71 16.44 -13.76 13.87
CA GLY A 71 16.05 -12.58 13.12
C GLY A 71 16.28 -11.26 13.85
N LEU A 72 16.15 -10.19 13.09
CA LEU A 72 16.32 -8.83 13.56
C LEU A 72 14.94 -8.23 13.89
N VAL A 73 14.75 -7.85 15.14
CA VAL A 73 13.49 -7.22 15.59
C VAL A 73 13.37 -5.82 14.99
N ASN A 74 12.21 -5.53 14.41
CA ASN A 74 11.85 -4.22 13.90
C ASN A 74 10.41 -3.89 14.25
N ASP A 75 10.21 -3.19 15.34
CA ASP A 75 8.87 -2.86 15.82
C ASP A 75 8.20 -1.77 14.99
N GLY A 76 6.91 -1.96 14.72
CA GLY A 76 6.00 -0.97 14.15
C GLY A 76 5.94 -0.89 12.63
N ALA A 77 6.84 -1.53 11.88
CA ALA A 77 6.79 -1.48 10.42
C ALA A 77 5.54 -2.19 9.87
N THR A 78 4.85 -1.50 8.96
CA THR A 78 3.62 -2.00 8.32
C THR A 78 3.74 -2.12 6.81
N GLN A 79 4.71 -1.42 6.22
CA GLN A 79 4.99 -1.44 4.79
C GLN A 79 6.48 -1.61 4.56
N TRP A 80 6.84 -2.29 3.47
CA TRP A 80 8.22 -2.66 3.16
C TRP A 80 8.60 -2.15 1.79
N VAL A 81 9.78 -1.53 1.70
CA VAL A 81 10.35 -1.04 0.44
C VAL A 81 11.75 -1.59 0.28
N PHE A 82 11.94 -2.48 -0.69
CA PHE A 82 13.25 -2.98 -1.10
C PHE A 82 13.81 -2.07 -2.19
N TYR A 83 15.02 -1.58 -1.98
CA TYR A 83 15.68 -0.67 -2.90
C TYR A 83 16.93 -1.33 -3.48
N LYS A 84 16.86 -1.68 -4.77
CA LYS A 84 17.98 -2.21 -5.58
C LYS A 84 18.74 -3.37 -4.91
N ASP A 85 18.03 -4.28 -4.24
CA ASP A 85 18.62 -5.38 -3.46
C ASP A 85 19.66 -4.96 -2.40
N LYS A 86 19.75 -3.67 -2.08
CA LYS A 86 20.79 -3.12 -1.19
C LYS A 86 20.23 -2.60 0.13
N TYR A 87 19.07 -1.98 0.09
CA TYR A 87 18.44 -1.39 1.27
C TYR A 87 17.01 -1.90 1.44
N LEU A 88 16.61 -2.12 2.68
CA LEU A 88 15.22 -2.38 3.06
C LEU A 88 14.75 -1.27 3.99
N TYR A 89 13.63 -0.66 3.67
CA TYR A 89 12.94 0.30 4.54
C TYR A 89 11.67 -0.30 5.10
N GLY A 90 11.52 -0.25 6.42
CA GLY A 90 10.29 -0.58 7.13
C GLY A 90 9.56 0.72 7.49
N LEU A 91 8.51 1.07 6.73
CA LEU A 91 7.70 2.25 7.00
C LEU A 91 6.61 1.90 8.01
N THR A 92 6.46 2.73 9.02
CA THR A 92 5.43 2.59 10.05
C THR A 92 4.27 3.53 9.77
N TYR A 93 3.09 2.98 9.53
CA TYR A 93 1.86 3.76 9.43
C TYR A 93 1.12 3.76 10.77
N ASN A 94 1.02 4.94 11.38
CA ASN A 94 0.38 5.13 12.69
C ASN A 94 -0.78 6.14 12.63
N GLN A 95 -1.69 5.96 11.66
CA GLN A 95 -2.92 6.76 11.52
C GLN A 95 -2.72 8.28 11.55
N GLY A 96 -1.54 8.75 11.10
CA GLY A 96 -1.20 10.17 11.07
C GLY A 96 -0.43 10.67 12.30
N ASN A 97 -0.21 9.82 13.31
CA ASN A 97 0.66 10.11 14.43
C ASN A 97 2.13 9.88 14.06
N ALA A 98 3.03 10.39 14.87
CA ALA A 98 4.46 10.13 14.72
C ALA A 98 4.73 8.63 14.82
N ALA A 99 5.55 8.14 13.90
CA ALA A 99 5.98 6.76 13.85
C ALA A 99 7.41 6.69 13.29
N THR A 100 8.19 5.73 13.75
CA THR A 100 9.58 5.59 13.36
C THR A 100 9.68 4.66 12.16
N THR A 101 10.26 5.16 11.08
CA THR A 101 10.72 4.40 9.93
C THR A 101 12.20 4.10 10.09
N ARG A 102 12.61 2.89 9.81
CA ARG A 102 14.01 2.42 9.88
C ARG A 102 14.42 1.78 8.57
N SER A 103 15.74 1.70 8.35
CA SER A 103 16.30 1.00 7.21
C SER A 103 17.31 -0.06 7.65
N PHE A 104 17.48 -1.06 6.78
CA PHE A 104 18.27 -2.24 7.04
C PHE A 104 19.14 -2.55 5.83
N ILE A 105 20.28 -3.16 6.10
CA ILE A 105 21.23 -3.66 5.12
C ILE A 105 21.62 -5.10 5.48
N ARG A 106 22.34 -5.71 4.55
CA ARG A 106 23.17 -6.87 4.85
C ARG A 106 24.63 -6.40 4.83
N ASN A 107 25.34 -6.59 5.94
CA ASN A 107 26.75 -6.18 6.05
C ASN A 107 27.68 -7.08 5.23
N ALA A 108 28.97 -6.79 5.22
CA ALA A 108 29.97 -7.53 4.45
C ALA A 108 30.08 -9.00 4.87
N GLU A 109 29.76 -9.31 6.11
CA GLU A 109 29.72 -10.66 6.68
C GLU A 109 28.43 -11.40 6.32
N GLY A 110 27.48 -10.74 5.66
CA GLY A 110 26.19 -11.30 5.25
C GLY A 110 25.11 -11.26 6.32
N GLU A 111 25.33 -10.59 7.45
CA GLU A 111 24.35 -10.45 8.52
C GLU A 111 23.40 -9.29 8.27
N LEU A 112 22.13 -9.45 8.69
CA LEU A 112 21.16 -8.38 8.68
C LEU A 112 21.43 -7.41 9.82
N GLU A 113 21.52 -6.12 9.52
CA GLU A 113 21.65 -5.09 10.52
C GLU A 113 20.80 -3.85 10.23
N ALA A 114 20.40 -3.15 11.28
CA ALA A 114 19.74 -1.85 11.17
C ALA A 114 20.79 -0.77 10.88
N ARG A 115 20.49 0.12 9.92
CA ARG A 115 21.26 1.35 9.76
C ARG A 115 20.94 2.31 10.89
N SER A 116 21.81 3.29 11.10
CA SER A 116 21.72 4.21 12.25
C SER A 116 20.57 5.20 12.18
N GLY A 117 20.04 5.46 10.97
CA GLY A 117 19.00 6.47 10.76
C GLY A 117 17.62 6.01 11.26
N GLU A 118 16.96 6.90 12.01
CA GLU A 118 15.54 6.80 12.36
C GLU A 118 14.79 8.00 11.82
N TYR A 119 13.65 7.75 11.15
CA TYR A 119 12.94 8.79 10.40
C TYR A 119 11.49 8.90 10.86
N ALA A 120 11.06 10.12 11.21
CA ALA A 120 9.70 10.40 11.67
C ALA A 120 8.74 10.62 10.50
N VAL A 121 8.51 9.60 9.68
CA VAL A 121 7.49 9.63 8.63
C VAL A 121 6.11 9.58 9.27
N LYS A 122 5.41 10.72 9.27
CA LYS A 122 4.18 10.87 10.04
C LYS A 122 2.97 10.21 9.38
N ARG A 123 2.72 10.52 8.12
CA ARG A 123 1.52 10.10 7.42
C ARG A 123 1.82 9.90 5.95
N PHE A 124 1.28 8.82 5.39
CA PHE A 124 1.32 8.60 3.95
C PHE A 124 0.04 7.90 3.48
N THR A 125 -0.40 8.21 2.27
CA THR A 125 -1.45 7.51 1.53
C THR A 125 -0.88 6.74 0.37
N THR A 126 0.32 7.09 -0.06
CA THR A 126 1.13 6.33 -1.00
C THR A 126 2.62 6.51 -0.70
N PHE A 127 3.41 5.57 -1.14
CA PHE A 127 4.87 5.59 -1.05
C PHE A 127 5.46 4.84 -2.25
N GLY A 128 6.72 5.06 -2.53
CA GLY A 128 7.46 4.38 -3.59
C GLY A 128 8.88 4.90 -3.72
N VAL A 129 9.56 4.46 -4.76
CA VAL A 129 10.94 4.86 -5.06
C VAL A 129 10.95 5.82 -6.23
N TYR A 130 11.68 6.90 -6.09
CA TYR A 130 12.05 7.80 -7.16
C TYR A 130 13.54 8.14 -7.03
N GLU A 131 14.34 7.77 -8.04
CA GLU A 131 15.80 7.88 -8.02
C GLU A 131 16.43 7.27 -6.77
N LYS A 132 17.02 8.12 -5.92
CA LYS A 132 17.62 7.75 -4.63
C LYS A 132 16.70 7.96 -3.43
N TYR A 133 15.45 8.34 -3.66
CA TYR A 133 14.51 8.63 -2.59
C TYR A 133 13.49 7.51 -2.40
N VAL A 134 13.27 7.10 -1.15
CA VAL A 134 12.00 6.53 -0.75
C VAL A 134 11.09 7.71 -0.43
N MET A 135 10.10 7.93 -1.29
CA MET A 135 9.12 9.01 -1.13
C MET A 135 7.85 8.49 -0.51
N ALA A 136 7.23 9.32 0.31
CA ALA A 136 5.88 9.08 0.80
C ALA A 136 5.05 10.36 0.67
N THR A 137 3.80 10.24 0.22
CA THR A 137 2.90 11.38 0.09
C THR A 137 1.59 11.16 0.80
N SER A 138 0.98 12.25 1.21
CA SER A 138 -0.36 12.34 1.76
C SER A 138 -0.97 13.68 1.35
N THR A 139 -2.21 13.94 1.75
CA THR A 139 -2.89 15.21 1.56
C THR A 139 -3.29 15.78 2.91
N GLY A 140 -3.08 17.07 3.12
CA GLY A 140 -3.42 17.80 4.32
C GLY A 140 -3.89 19.21 3.99
N ASN A 141 -4.15 20.00 5.03
CA ASN A 141 -4.47 21.41 4.86
C ASN A 141 -3.20 22.22 4.62
N GLY A 142 -3.28 23.23 3.79
CA GLY A 142 -2.24 24.24 3.61
C GLY A 142 -2.02 25.10 4.84
N PRO A 143 -1.03 26.01 4.77
CA PRO A 143 -0.74 26.95 5.86
C PRO A 143 -1.91 27.88 6.18
N THR A 144 -1.97 28.34 7.42
CA THR A 144 -3.06 29.21 7.92
C THR A 144 -3.18 30.55 7.17
N GLU A 145 -2.09 31.07 6.64
CA GLU A 145 -2.05 32.30 5.83
C GLU A 145 -2.73 32.14 4.45
N TRP A 146 -3.08 30.93 4.04
CA TRP A 146 -3.81 30.66 2.81
C TRP A 146 -5.32 30.53 3.03
N ALA A 147 -5.78 30.77 4.26
CA ALA A 147 -7.20 30.69 4.58
C ALA A 147 -8.04 31.67 3.73
N ASP A 148 -9.21 31.21 3.31
CA ASP A 148 -10.21 32.06 2.72
C ASP A 148 -10.94 32.94 3.78
N GLU A 149 -11.91 33.72 3.38
CA GLU A 149 -12.71 34.57 4.28
C GLU A 149 -13.52 33.78 5.32
N ASN A 150 -13.74 32.47 5.08
CA ASN A 150 -14.44 31.57 6.01
C ASN A 150 -13.45 30.86 6.96
N GLY A 151 -12.16 31.08 6.79
CA GLY A 151 -11.10 30.38 7.51
C GLY A 151 -10.77 28.98 6.98
N TYR A 152 -11.30 28.61 5.80
CA TYR A 152 -11.02 27.35 5.18
C TYR A 152 -9.67 27.37 4.44
N LEU A 153 -8.94 26.26 4.54
CA LEU A 153 -7.61 26.11 3.99
C LEU A 153 -7.63 25.25 2.73
N PRO A 154 -6.94 25.67 1.66
CA PRO A 154 -6.77 24.82 0.50
C PRO A 154 -5.96 23.56 0.87
N LYS A 155 -6.21 22.46 0.16
CA LYS A 155 -5.47 21.21 0.33
C LYS A 155 -4.11 21.28 -0.36
N MET A 156 -3.11 20.62 0.24
CA MET A 156 -1.78 20.47 -0.32
C MET A 156 -1.24 19.05 -0.11
N PHE A 157 -0.27 18.65 -0.92
CA PHE A 157 0.48 17.42 -0.69
C PHE A 157 1.45 17.59 0.48
N LEU A 158 1.47 16.60 1.35
CA LEU A 158 2.47 16.41 2.36
C LEU A 158 3.47 15.38 1.83
N VAL A 159 4.69 15.79 1.57
CA VAL A 159 5.69 14.94 0.92
C VAL A 159 6.87 14.71 1.86
N SER A 160 7.31 13.46 1.94
CA SER A 160 8.50 13.05 2.68
C SER A 160 9.50 12.41 1.74
N TYR A 161 10.77 12.74 1.91
CA TYR A 161 11.90 12.23 1.15
C TYR A 161 12.90 11.59 2.09
N LEU A 162 13.15 10.29 1.89
CA LEU A 162 14.24 9.55 2.53
C LEU A 162 15.32 9.32 1.48
N ASP A 163 16.45 10.02 1.58
CA ASP A 163 17.61 9.76 0.74
C ASP A 163 18.28 8.47 1.21
N VAL A 164 18.26 7.44 0.36
CA VAL A 164 18.71 6.08 0.75
C VAL A 164 20.22 5.99 0.91
N GLU A 165 20.98 6.87 0.25
CA GLU A 165 22.45 6.87 0.31
C GLU A 165 22.95 7.76 1.45
N ALA A 166 22.40 8.98 1.55
CA ALA A 166 22.84 9.96 2.55
C ALA A 166 22.23 9.74 3.94
N GLU A 167 21.27 8.83 4.11
CA GLU A 167 20.52 8.60 5.36
C GLU A 167 19.87 9.89 5.91
N THR A 168 19.37 10.75 5.03
CA THR A 168 18.73 12.00 5.42
C THR A 168 17.23 11.96 5.17
N PHE A 169 16.49 12.71 6.00
CA PHE A 169 15.05 12.85 5.90
C PHE A 169 14.67 14.33 5.77
N THR A 170 13.85 14.62 4.77
CA THR A 170 13.21 15.93 4.60
C THR A 170 11.72 15.77 4.37
N ALA A 171 10.94 16.75 4.81
CA ALA A 171 9.50 16.80 4.56
C ALA A 171 9.11 18.21 4.15
N ASN A 172 8.24 18.32 3.15
CA ASN A 172 7.64 19.59 2.77
C ASN A 172 6.15 19.60 3.14
N THR A 173 5.76 20.61 3.89
CA THR A 173 4.40 20.76 4.40
C THR A 173 3.84 22.19 4.29
N THR A 174 4.56 23.12 3.65
CA THR A 174 4.24 24.56 3.66
C THR A 174 4.57 25.31 2.37
N ASP A 175 4.62 24.63 1.23
CA ASP A 175 4.98 25.25 -0.04
C ASP A 175 3.82 25.17 -1.05
N LYS A 176 3.48 26.27 -1.72
CA LYS A 176 2.45 26.35 -2.76
C LYS A 176 2.70 25.45 -3.97
N ALA A 177 3.96 25.11 -4.25
CA ALA A 177 4.33 24.16 -5.30
C ALA A 177 3.68 22.78 -5.09
N TYR A 178 3.38 22.41 -3.84
CA TYR A 178 2.75 21.16 -3.47
C TYR A 178 1.21 21.22 -3.38
N MET A 179 0.58 22.26 -3.94
CA MET A 179 -0.88 22.45 -3.91
C MET A 179 -1.60 21.28 -4.57
N SER A 180 -2.51 20.64 -3.84
CA SER A 180 -3.41 19.61 -4.36
C SER A 180 -4.84 20.13 -4.61
N GLU A 181 -5.18 21.32 -4.10
CA GLU A 181 -6.46 21.99 -4.32
C GLU A 181 -6.61 22.37 -5.79
N ASN A 182 -7.80 22.15 -6.35
CA ASN A 182 -8.12 22.41 -7.76
C ASN A 182 -7.04 21.87 -8.73
N PHE A 183 -6.47 20.71 -8.41
CA PHE A 183 -5.30 20.17 -9.10
C PHE A 183 -5.58 19.83 -10.56
N LEU A 184 -6.79 19.34 -10.84
CA LEU A 184 -7.25 18.95 -12.17
C LEU A 184 -7.91 20.11 -12.94
N GLY A 185 -8.11 21.27 -12.31
CA GLY A 185 -8.76 22.42 -12.91
C GLY A 185 -10.29 22.35 -12.89
N ASN A 186 -10.88 21.42 -12.14
CA ASN A 186 -12.32 21.21 -11.97
C ASN A 186 -12.81 21.50 -10.54
N GLY A 187 -11.97 22.14 -9.73
CA GLY A 187 -12.24 22.49 -8.33
C GLY A 187 -11.87 21.41 -7.34
N GLU A 188 -11.79 20.14 -7.74
CA GLU A 188 -11.51 19.05 -6.83
C GLU A 188 -10.03 19.02 -6.41
N TYR A 189 -9.79 18.67 -5.15
CA TYR A 189 -8.46 18.32 -4.71
C TYR A 189 -8.16 16.85 -5.01
N VAL A 190 -6.89 16.51 -5.10
CA VAL A 190 -6.46 15.12 -5.39
C VAL A 190 -5.59 14.54 -4.29
N THR A 191 -5.56 13.22 -4.26
CA THR A 191 -4.54 12.42 -3.58
C THR A 191 -3.71 11.70 -4.65
N LEU A 192 -2.39 11.64 -4.46
CA LEU A 192 -1.53 10.85 -5.33
C LEU A 192 -1.62 9.36 -4.96
N ALA A 193 -1.64 8.49 -5.97
CA ALA A 193 -1.67 7.04 -5.82
C ALA A 193 -0.56 6.39 -6.65
N GLY A 194 0.46 5.90 -5.96
CA GLY A 194 1.67 5.37 -6.54
C GLY A 194 2.74 6.43 -6.76
N ILE A 195 3.97 6.03 -6.59
CA ILE A 195 5.17 6.76 -6.96
C ILE A 195 5.91 5.88 -7.95
N LEU A 196 6.01 6.32 -9.19
CA LEU A 196 6.63 5.57 -10.26
C LEU A 196 7.65 6.46 -10.98
N GLU A 197 8.89 5.98 -11.06
CA GLU A 197 9.90 6.57 -11.91
C GLU A 197 9.83 5.96 -13.31
N ARG A 198 9.87 6.83 -14.33
CA ARG A 198 10.07 6.44 -15.71
C ARG A 198 10.78 7.56 -16.48
N ASP A 199 11.89 7.22 -17.11
CA ASP A 199 12.69 8.14 -17.93
C ASP A 199 13.09 9.44 -17.19
N GLY A 200 13.42 9.33 -15.89
CA GLY A 200 13.77 10.45 -15.02
C GLY A 200 12.59 11.31 -14.58
N LYS A 201 11.36 10.96 -14.95
CA LYS A 201 10.13 11.63 -14.52
C LYS A 201 9.40 10.83 -13.44
N LEU A 202 8.66 11.53 -12.59
CA LEU A 202 7.80 10.93 -11.58
C LEU A 202 6.37 10.89 -12.10
N LEU A 203 5.80 9.69 -12.21
CA LEU A 203 4.42 9.46 -12.57
C LEU A 203 3.60 9.03 -11.34
N SER A 204 2.40 9.55 -11.22
CA SER A 204 1.45 9.16 -10.17
C SER A 204 0.01 9.26 -10.68
N ALA A 205 -0.84 8.33 -10.29
CA ALA A 205 -2.26 8.51 -10.50
C ALA A 205 -2.77 9.68 -9.62
N ALA A 206 -3.46 10.63 -10.23
CA ALA A 206 -4.08 11.75 -9.54
C ALA A 206 -5.55 11.40 -9.24
N VAL A 207 -5.81 10.96 -8.01
CA VAL A 207 -7.14 10.48 -7.60
C VAL A 207 -7.98 11.66 -7.11
N PRO A 208 -9.07 12.00 -7.82
CA PRO A 208 -9.96 13.08 -7.40
C PRO A 208 -10.72 12.70 -6.13
N MET A 209 -10.86 13.66 -5.21
CA MET A 209 -11.37 13.43 -3.85
C MET A 209 -12.66 14.21 -3.54
N GLY A 210 -13.18 14.95 -4.51
CA GLY A 210 -14.27 15.89 -4.33
C GLY A 210 -13.79 17.29 -3.94
N LEU A 211 -14.71 18.12 -3.46
CA LEU A 211 -14.43 19.49 -3.06
C LEU A 211 -14.13 19.56 -1.56
N SER A 212 -13.00 20.15 -1.22
CA SER A 212 -12.69 20.56 0.16
C SER A 212 -13.65 21.67 0.61
N GLN A 213 -13.64 22.02 1.90
CA GLN A 213 -14.37 23.19 2.39
C GLN A 213 -13.99 24.47 1.62
N TYR A 214 -12.70 24.62 1.33
CA TYR A 214 -12.18 25.72 0.51
C TYR A 214 -12.73 25.65 -0.92
N GLY A 215 -12.66 24.47 -1.58
CA GLY A 215 -13.14 24.28 -2.94
C GLY A 215 -14.64 24.49 -3.10
N VAL A 216 -15.45 24.10 -2.10
CA VAL A 216 -16.91 24.36 -2.10
C VAL A 216 -17.22 25.86 -2.08
N LYS A 217 -16.43 26.67 -1.36
CA LYS A 217 -16.67 28.12 -1.24
C LYS A 217 -16.00 28.92 -2.36
N ASP A 218 -14.97 28.40 -3.01
CA ASP A 218 -14.24 29.10 -4.06
C ASP A 218 -15.17 29.54 -5.21
N GLY A 219 -15.07 30.80 -5.54
CA GLY A 219 -15.87 31.43 -6.60
C GLY A 219 -17.40 31.33 -6.41
N GLY A 220 -17.84 31.23 -5.14
CA GLY A 220 -19.28 31.17 -4.82
C GLY A 220 -19.94 29.83 -5.15
N GLY A 221 -19.19 28.74 -5.09
CA GLY A 221 -19.70 27.39 -5.36
C GLY A 221 -19.68 26.98 -6.83
N LYS A 222 -18.94 27.68 -7.66
CA LYS A 222 -18.88 27.45 -9.13
C LYS A 222 -18.38 26.03 -9.52
N TRP A 223 -17.72 25.32 -8.59
CA TRP A 223 -17.20 23.99 -8.84
C TRP A 223 -18.17 22.85 -8.52
N ILE A 224 -19.29 23.16 -7.89
CA ILE A 224 -20.36 22.18 -7.66
C ILE A 224 -21.05 21.94 -8.97
N VAL A 225 -21.08 20.70 -9.44
CA VAL A 225 -21.81 20.32 -10.65
C VAL A 225 -23.31 20.52 -10.40
N GLU A 226 -24.00 21.09 -11.34
CA GLU A 226 -25.48 21.32 -11.27
C GLU A 226 -26.19 20.00 -10.90
N GLY A 227 -27.03 20.07 -9.87
CA GLY A 227 -27.75 18.92 -9.31
C GLY A 227 -26.94 18.12 -8.24
N ASN A 228 -25.75 18.59 -7.85
CA ASN A 228 -24.94 17.98 -6.78
C ASN A 228 -24.89 18.83 -5.50
N GLU A 229 -25.69 19.89 -5.41
CA GLU A 229 -25.67 20.83 -4.28
C GLU A 229 -25.98 20.14 -2.94
N ASP A 230 -26.86 19.13 -2.98
CA ASP A 230 -27.27 18.34 -1.82
C ASP A 230 -26.17 17.32 -1.35
N LEU A 231 -25.13 17.08 -2.16
CA LEU A 231 -23.97 16.27 -1.75
C LEU A 231 -23.03 17.02 -0.79
N VAL A 232 -23.12 18.37 -0.76
CA VAL A 232 -22.36 19.19 0.18
C VAL A 232 -22.82 18.86 1.61
N LYS A 233 -21.87 18.49 2.46
CA LYS A 233 -22.16 18.05 3.83
C LYS A 233 -22.60 19.22 4.71
N THR A 234 -23.73 19.10 5.36
CA THR A 234 -24.26 20.09 6.31
C THR A 234 -23.66 19.97 7.70
N GLU A 235 -23.10 18.80 8.03
CA GLU A 235 -22.45 18.49 9.31
C GLU A 235 -21.22 17.58 9.08
N ALA A 236 -20.31 17.55 10.03
CA ALA A 236 -19.20 16.61 10.04
C ALA A 236 -19.70 15.19 10.35
N GLY A 237 -19.05 14.18 9.77
CA GLY A 237 -19.45 12.78 9.99
C GLY A 237 -18.45 11.79 9.41
N GLY A 238 -18.90 10.53 9.31
CA GLY A 238 -18.08 9.43 8.85
C GLY A 238 -17.02 9.01 9.87
N SER A 239 -16.16 8.08 9.48
CA SER A 239 -15.04 7.61 10.31
C SER A 239 -13.89 7.10 9.45
N GLY A 240 -12.67 7.09 9.99
CA GLY A 240 -11.48 6.60 9.29
C GLY A 240 -11.26 7.33 7.96
N SER A 241 -11.04 6.58 6.88
CA SER A 241 -10.87 7.14 5.54
C SER A 241 -12.16 7.74 4.95
N GLY A 242 -13.30 7.43 5.52
CA GLY A 242 -14.61 7.98 5.14
C GLY A 242 -15.04 9.19 5.96
N ALA A 243 -14.19 9.73 6.86
CA ALA A 243 -14.50 10.94 7.61
C ALA A 243 -14.57 12.18 6.70
N TYR A 244 -15.52 13.07 6.98
CA TYR A 244 -15.74 14.31 6.25
C TYR A 244 -16.10 15.46 7.21
N GLN A 245 -15.92 16.69 6.74
CA GLN A 245 -16.28 17.88 7.48
C GLN A 245 -17.57 18.50 6.91
N LYS A 246 -18.19 19.36 7.71
CA LYS A 246 -19.23 20.26 7.21
C LYS A 246 -18.65 21.11 6.07
N ASP A 247 -19.48 21.46 5.09
CA ASP A 247 -19.12 22.23 3.88
C ASP A 247 -18.09 21.54 2.97
N GLU A 248 -17.90 20.20 3.04
CA GLU A 248 -17.19 19.40 2.04
C GLU A 248 -18.19 18.72 1.09
N LEU A 249 -17.82 18.54 -0.17
CA LEU A 249 -18.44 17.58 -1.08
C LEU A 249 -17.50 16.39 -1.19
N GLN A 250 -17.75 15.36 -0.36
CA GLN A 250 -16.89 14.19 -0.26
C GLN A 250 -17.04 13.30 -1.49
N TRP A 251 -15.94 12.81 -2.01
CA TRP A 251 -15.78 12.01 -3.22
C TRP A 251 -16.06 12.78 -4.51
N THR A 252 -15.47 12.26 -5.57
CA THR A 252 -15.47 12.92 -6.87
C THR A 252 -16.87 13.00 -7.49
N GLN A 253 -17.12 14.10 -8.17
CA GLN A 253 -18.26 14.31 -9.05
C GLN A 253 -18.01 13.76 -10.47
N TYR A 254 -16.78 13.25 -10.74
CA TYR A 254 -16.34 12.77 -12.05
C TYR A 254 -15.83 11.31 -11.97
N PRO A 255 -16.71 10.34 -11.59
CA PRO A 255 -16.27 8.94 -11.33
C PRO A 255 -15.83 8.19 -12.59
N ASN A 256 -16.10 8.71 -13.78
CA ASN A 256 -15.77 8.10 -15.06
C ASN A 256 -14.49 8.68 -15.69
N GLU A 257 -13.59 9.22 -14.90
CA GLU A 257 -12.34 9.79 -15.36
C GLU A 257 -11.14 9.18 -14.60
N CYS A 258 -10.07 8.91 -15.34
CA CYS A 258 -8.77 8.56 -14.78
C CYS A 258 -7.74 9.59 -15.19
N TRP A 259 -7.00 10.10 -14.21
CA TRP A 259 -5.96 11.09 -14.39
C TRP A 259 -4.61 10.57 -13.94
N VAL A 260 -3.57 10.88 -14.70
CA VAL A 260 -2.18 10.69 -14.31
C VAL A 260 -1.47 12.03 -14.35
N ALA A 261 -0.75 12.33 -13.27
CA ALA A 261 0.17 13.44 -13.19
C ALA A 261 1.58 12.95 -13.52
N ILE A 262 2.25 13.65 -14.42
CA ILE A 262 3.64 13.44 -14.82
C ILE A 262 4.40 14.67 -14.38
N PHE A 263 5.30 14.50 -13.41
CA PHE A 263 6.15 15.56 -12.88
C PHE A 263 7.56 15.42 -13.48
N ASP A 264 8.21 16.54 -13.72
CA ASP A 264 9.58 16.55 -14.26
C ASP A 264 10.59 15.97 -13.27
N ASP A 265 10.32 16.10 -11.97
CA ASP A 265 11.17 15.60 -10.89
C ASP A 265 10.40 15.41 -9.57
N ALA A 266 11.12 15.02 -8.52
CA ALA A 266 10.57 14.80 -7.17
C ALA A 266 10.07 16.08 -6.48
N SER A 267 10.35 17.28 -7.02
CA SER A 267 9.90 18.55 -6.41
C SER A 267 8.41 18.82 -6.59
N LEU A 268 7.75 18.11 -7.50
CA LEU A 268 6.33 18.27 -7.87
C LEU A 268 5.96 19.70 -8.33
N THR A 269 6.93 20.50 -8.76
CA THR A 269 6.73 21.92 -9.16
C THR A 269 6.20 22.08 -10.56
N SER A 270 6.57 21.17 -11.46
CA SER A 270 6.13 21.12 -12.84
C SER A 270 5.33 19.86 -13.07
N LYS A 271 4.17 19.98 -13.71
CA LYS A 271 3.31 18.83 -14.00
C LYS A 271 2.69 18.90 -15.37
N LYS A 272 2.60 17.75 -16.02
CA LYS A 272 1.69 17.47 -17.14
C LYS A 272 0.57 16.57 -16.63
N LEU A 273 -0.67 16.89 -16.96
CA LEU A 273 -1.84 16.06 -16.64
C LEU A 273 -2.32 15.38 -17.92
N ILE A 274 -2.56 14.08 -17.83
CA ILE A 274 -3.20 13.31 -18.90
C ILE A 274 -4.46 12.63 -18.36
N ARG A 275 -5.50 12.51 -19.20
CA ARG A 275 -6.81 12.00 -18.82
C ARG A 275 -7.29 10.92 -19.80
N THR A 276 -8.03 9.96 -19.30
CA THR A 276 -8.85 9.04 -20.09
C THR A 276 -10.22 8.83 -19.44
N ASP A 277 -11.20 8.51 -20.25
CA ASP A 277 -12.56 8.12 -19.87
C ASP A 277 -12.83 6.63 -20.11
N LYS A 278 -11.78 5.84 -20.39
CA LYS A 278 -11.89 4.39 -20.60
C LYS A 278 -11.98 3.61 -19.29
N ILE A 279 -11.43 4.15 -18.21
CA ILE A 279 -11.46 3.57 -16.86
C ILE A 279 -11.81 4.65 -15.84
N SER A 280 -12.33 4.24 -14.69
CA SER A 280 -12.50 5.09 -13.51
C SER A 280 -11.14 5.41 -12.88
N TYR A 281 -11.11 6.22 -11.85
CA TYR A 281 -9.87 6.62 -11.18
C TYR A 281 -9.04 5.40 -10.69
N ALA A 282 -7.73 5.51 -10.78
CA ALA A 282 -6.77 4.45 -10.48
C ALA A 282 -6.45 4.37 -8.98
N CYS A 283 -7.38 3.83 -8.20
CA CYS A 283 -7.27 3.72 -6.75
C CYS A 283 -7.93 2.42 -6.28
N GLY A 284 -7.20 1.61 -5.50
CA GLY A 284 -7.70 0.33 -4.98
C GLY A 284 -8.76 0.46 -3.90
N ARG A 285 -8.74 1.57 -3.16
CA ARG A 285 -9.72 1.95 -2.13
C ARG A 285 -9.81 3.47 -2.04
N ASN A 286 -10.68 3.97 -1.19
CA ASN A 286 -10.73 5.39 -0.84
C ASN A 286 -9.35 5.92 -0.45
N LYS A 287 -8.97 7.08 -0.99
CA LYS A 287 -7.70 7.76 -0.67
C LYS A 287 -6.47 6.88 -0.91
N SER A 288 -6.46 6.05 -1.97
CA SER A 288 -5.31 5.23 -2.36
C SER A 288 -4.88 4.16 -1.35
N GLN A 289 -4.64 4.51 -0.11
CA GLN A 289 -4.23 3.64 0.99
C GLN A 289 -3.13 2.63 0.61
N TYR A 290 -2.06 3.13 -0.04
CA TYR A 290 -0.88 2.38 -0.52
C TYR A 290 -1.16 1.26 -1.54
N TYR A 291 -2.31 1.26 -2.17
CA TYR A 291 -2.60 0.34 -3.26
C TYR A 291 -2.22 0.99 -4.58
N GLN A 292 -0.95 0.88 -4.94
CA GLN A 292 -0.44 1.43 -6.20
C GLN A 292 -1.10 0.75 -7.40
N MET A 293 -1.56 1.58 -8.35
CA MET A 293 -2.29 1.16 -9.55
C MET A 293 -1.64 1.66 -10.84
N ILE A 294 -0.38 2.07 -10.76
CA ILE A 294 0.42 2.54 -11.90
C ILE A 294 1.79 1.86 -11.83
N TRP A 295 2.15 1.16 -12.90
CA TRP A 295 3.35 0.33 -12.93
C TRP A 295 4.03 0.40 -14.30
N ALA A 296 5.36 0.43 -14.33
CA ALA A 296 6.14 0.22 -15.52
C ALA A 296 6.34 -1.28 -15.78
N ALA A 297 6.28 -1.67 -17.03
CA ALA A 297 6.72 -2.96 -17.53
C ALA A 297 8.19 -2.87 -17.99
N ASP A 298 8.83 -4.03 -18.21
CA ASP A 298 10.25 -4.09 -18.57
C ASP A 298 10.54 -3.44 -19.93
N ASN A 299 9.55 -3.35 -20.82
CA ASN A 299 9.65 -2.66 -22.12
C ASN A 299 9.49 -1.12 -22.02
N GLY A 300 9.29 -0.57 -20.81
CA GLY A 300 9.09 0.85 -20.55
C GLY A 300 7.65 1.35 -20.74
N ASP A 301 6.72 0.51 -21.17
CA ASP A 301 5.29 0.85 -21.15
C ASP A 301 4.81 1.00 -19.70
N VAL A 302 3.93 1.96 -19.45
CA VAL A 302 3.30 2.14 -18.15
C VAL A 302 1.84 1.72 -18.23
N TYR A 303 1.43 0.81 -17.36
CA TYR A 303 0.06 0.35 -17.25
C TYR A 303 -0.62 0.99 -16.04
N VAL A 304 -1.82 1.51 -16.27
CA VAL A 304 -2.64 2.17 -15.26
C VAL A 304 -3.91 1.34 -15.07
N PHE A 305 -4.12 0.89 -13.83
CA PHE A 305 -5.18 -0.02 -13.44
C PHE A 305 -6.28 0.72 -12.68
N SER A 306 -7.52 0.43 -12.98
CA SER A 306 -8.66 0.87 -12.17
C SER A 306 -9.51 -0.33 -11.78
N PRO A 307 -9.70 -0.59 -10.49
CA PRO A 307 -10.65 -1.60 -10.03
C PRO A 307 -12.10 -1.14 -10.12
N SER A 308 -12.34 0.08 -10.61
CA SER A 308 -13.66 0.73 -10.61
C SER A 308 -14.28 0.82 -9.22
N TYR A 309 -13.46 1.19 -8.24
CA TYR A 309 -13.88 1.28 -6.84
C TYR A 309 -15.07 2.23 -6.63
N ALA A 310 -15.25 3.22 -7.51
CA ALA A 310 -16.39 4.11 -7.51
C ALA A 310 -17.76 3.40 -7.61
N LYS A 311 -17.83 2.15 -8.07
CA LYS A 311 -19.05 1.32 -8.01
C LYS A 311 -19.58 1.11 -6.59
N THR A 312 -18.73 1.31 -5.57
CA THR A 312 -19.08 1.14 -4.15
C THR A 312 -19.61 2.42 -3.49
N MET A 313 -19.67 3.55 -4.21
CA MET A 313 -20.18 4.81 -3.66
C MET A 313 -21.66 4.71 -3.35
N ALA A 314 -22.09 5.40 -2.30
CA ALA A 314 -23.49 5.36 -1.85
C ALA A 314 -24.42 6.14 -2.78
N ASP A 315 -23.96 7.26 -3.33
CA ASP A 315 -24.74 8.11 -4.25
C ASP A 315 -24.45 7.72 -5.70
N GLU A 316 -25.50 7.52 -6.49
CA GLU A 316 -25.39 7.08 -7.88
C GLU A 316 -24.63 8.10 -8.77
N ARG A 317 -24.67 9.38 -8.46
CA ARG A 317 -23.93 10.44 -9.17
C ARG A 317 -22.41 10.31 -8.99
N GLN A 318 -21.97 9.61 -7.96
CA GLN A 318 -20.58 9.34 -7.65
C GLN A 318 -20.15 7.90 -8.01
N GLN A 319 -21.08 7.11 -8.52
CA GLN A 319 -20.77 5.75 -9.01
C GLN A 319 -20.26 5.79 -10.45
N THR A 320 -19.29 4.90 -10.73
CA THR A 320 -18.87 4.67 -12.11
C THR A 320 -19.69 3.58 -12.77
N THR A 321 -19.95 3.76 -14.06
CA THR A 321 -20.51 2.72 -14.94
C THR A 321 -19.41 1.94 -15.67
N LEU A 322 -18.16 2.42 -15.62
CA LEU A 322 -17.04 1.78 -16.29
C LEU A 322 -16.63 0.49 -15.56
N PRO A 323 -16.30 -0.59 -16.31
CA PRO A 323 -15.78 -1.80 -15.69
C PRO A 323 -14.34 -1.59 -15.15
N ALA A 324 -13.93 -2.45 -14.22
CA ALA A 324 -12.53 -2.55 -13.85
C ALA A 324 -11.67 -2.82 -15.09
N GLY A 325 -10.60 -2.06 -15.25
CA GLY A 325 -9.86 -2.11 -16.50
C GLY A 325 -8.44 -1.58 -16.42
N VAL A 326 -7.75 -1.69 -17.54
CA VAL A 326 -6.35 -1.31 -17.71
C VAL A 326 -6.19 -0.47 -18.97
N VAL A 327 -5.45 0.62 -18.85
CA VAL A 327 -4.98 1.45 -19.99
C VAL A 327 -3.47 1.55 -19.95
N ARG A 328 -2.87 2.01 -21.05
CA ARG A 328 -1.43 2.08 -21.24
C ARG A 328 -0.96 3.48 -21.59
N ILE A 329 0.21 3.85 -21.11
CA ILE A 329 1.04 4.95 -21.60
C ILE A 329 2.24 4.29 -22.26
N LYS A 330 2.39 4.44 -23.58
CA LYS A 330 3.46 3.79 -24.32
C LYS A 330 4.83 4.31 -23.92
N ALA A 331 5.85 3.45 -23.97
CA ALA A 331 7.24 3.83 -23.79
C ALA A 331 7.61 5.02 -24.70
N GLY A 332 8.33 5.99 -24.15
CA GLY A 332 8.73 7.22 -24.85
C GLY A 332 7.59 8.22 -25.13
N THR A 333 6.38 7.99 -24.59
CA THR A 333 5.25 8.93 -24.71
C THR A 333 4.75 9.38 -23.34
N GLU A 334 4.04 10.49 -23.32
CA GLU A 334 3.38 11.05 -22.14
C GLU A 334 1.89 11.25 -22.39
N GLU A 335 1.26 10.27 -23.04
CA GLU A 335 -0.15 10.25 -23.40
C GLU A 335 -0.69 8.83 -23.22
N PHE A 336 -1.97 8.72 -22.89
CA PHE A 336 -2.62 7.41 -22.94
C PHE A 336 -2.69 6.90 -24.37
N ASP A 337 -2.34 5.61 -24.57
CA ASP A 337 -2.47 4.95 -25.86
C ASP A 337 -3.96 4.81 -26.23
N PRO A 338 -4.42 5.48 -27.30
CA PRO A 338 -5.83 5.42 -27.69
C PRO A 338 -6.27 4.02 -28.15
N ASN A 339 -5.32 3.16 -28.52
CA ASN A 339 -5.59 1.83 -29.07
C ASN A 339 -5.48 0.72 -28.02
N TYR A 340 -5.15 1.04 -26.75
CA TYR A 340 -5.03 0.05 -25.69
C TYR A 340 -6.10 0.25 -24.61
N TYR A 341 -6.84 -0.78 -24.35
CA TYR A 341 -7.77 -0.91 -23.23
C TYR A 341 -8.11 -2.39 -23.01
N VAL A 342 -8.09 -2.83 -21.77
CA VAL A 342 -8.53 -4.19 -21.40
C VAL A 342 -9.58 -4.09 -20.30
N ASN A 343 -10.72 -4.75 -20.52
CA ASN A 343 -11.78 -4.90 -19.53
C ASN A 343 -11.50 -6.13 -18.68
N ILE A 344 -11.04 -5.92 -17.45
CA ILE A 344 -10.71 -7.01 -16.52
C ILE A 344 -11.95 -7.76 -16.04
N GLU A 345 -13.07 -7.06 -15.83
CA GLU A 345 -14.32 -7.72 -15.42
C GLU A 345 -14.81 -8.72 -16.46
N ALA A 346 -14.61 -8.43 -17.75
CA ALA A 346 -14.96 -9.36 -18.82
C ALA A 346 -14.08 -10.63 -18.83
N LEU A 347 -12.85 -10.54 -18.30
CA LEU A 347 -11.93 -11.67 -18.16
C LEU A 347 -12.09 -12.43 -16.84
N ALA A 348 -12.83 -11.86 -15.87
CA ALA A 348 -12.92 -12.33 -14.50
C ALA A 348 -14.37 -12.52 -14.01
N ASP A 349 -15.28 -12.92 -14.90
CA ASP A 349 -16.69 -13.18 -14.57
C ASP A 349 -17.36 -12.04 -13.79
N GLY A 350 -17.04 -10.79 -14.15
CA GLY A 350 -17.57 -9.58 -13.51
C GLY A 350 -16.83 -9.14 -12.24
N CYS A 351 -15.80 -9.87 -11.81
CA CYS A 351 -15.03 -9.52 -10.63
C CYS A 351 -13.96 -8.46 -10.94
N ALA A 352 -13.77 -7.55 -9.99
CA ALA A 352 -12.69 -6.59 -9.97
C ALA A 352 -11.50 -7.08 -9.10
N PHE A 353 -10.55 -6.19 -8.85
CA PHE A 353 -9.34 -6.47 -8.07
C PHE A 353 -9.12 -5.40 -7.00
N LEU A 354 -8.34 -5.73 -5.98
CA LEU A 354 -7.95 -4.82 -4.91
C LEU A 354 -6.54 -4.24 -5.12
N ARG A 355 -5.60 -5.05 -5.59
CA ARG A 355 -4.18 -4.71 -5.72
C ARG A 355 -3.57 -5.33 -6.96
N THR A 356 -2.48 -4.73 -7.41
CA THR A 356 -1.64 -5.23 -8.50
C THR A 356 -0.17 -5.07 -8.14
N TRP A 357 0.67 -5.97 -8.68
CA TRP A 357 2.13 -5.93 -8.54
C TRP A 357 2.79 -6.38 -9.83
N PRO A 358 3.85 -5.74 -10.31
CA PRO A 358 4.61 -6.20 -11.45
C PRO A 358 5.35 -7.50 -11.10
N VAL A 359 5.37 -8.45 -12.04
CA VAL A 359 6.02 -9.75 -11.83
C VAL A 359 7.02 -10.11 -12.94
N GLY A 360 7.44 -9.10 -13.72
CA GLY A 360 8.39 -9.19 -14.82
C GLY A 360 7.73 -9.21 -16.20
N GLY A 361 8.46 -8.73 -17.20
CA GLY A 361 7.93 -8.49 -18.54
C GLY A 361 6.79 -7.48 -18.52
N SER A 362 5.67 -7.83 -19.13
CA SER A 362 4.40 -7.08 -19.10
C SER A 362 3.33 -7.78 -18.24
N LYS A 363 3.75 -8.58 -17.26
CA LYS A 363 2.85 -9.37 -16.41
C LYS A 363 2.70 -8.77 -15.02
N PHE A 364 1.48 -8.94 -14.48
CA PHE A 364 1.10 -8.40 -13.18
C PHE A 364 0.36 -9.46 -12.36
N LEU A 365 0.76 -9.62 -11.09
CA LEU A 365 -0.05 -10.35 -10.13
C LEU A 365 -1.19 -9.45 -9.68
N MET A 366 -2.41 -9.96 -9.70
CA MET A 366 -3.62 -9.27 -9.27
C MET A 366 -4.26 -9.98 -8.08
N LEU A 367 -4.57 -9.24 -7.03
CA LEU A 367 -5.40 -9.71 -5.93
C LEU A 367 -6.86 -9.41 -6.26
N MET A 368 -7.60 -10.46 -6.60
CA MET A 368 -8.97 -10.40 -7.11
C MET A 368 -10.00 -10.49 -5.98
N TYR A 369 -11.09 -9.77 -6.14
CA TYR A 369 -12.28 -9.96 -5.31
C TYR A 369 -13.00 -11.26 -5.66
N ASP A 370 -13.72 -11.81 -4.69
CA ASP A 370 -14.54 -13.02 -4.83
C ASP A 370 -15.88 -12.79 -5.54
N SER A 371 -16.25 -11.53 -5.71
CA SER A 371 -17.54 -11.13 -6.29
C SER A 371 -17.47 -9.71 -6.87
N PRO A 372 -18.41 -9.33 -7.77
CA PRO A 372 -18.49 -7.99 -8.33
C PRO A 372 -18.64 -6.89 -7.28
N LEU A 373 -18.04 -5.71 -7.55
CA LEU A 373 -18.17 -4.53 -6.71
C LEU A 373 -19.59 -3.97 -6.75
N THR A 374 -20.15 -3.70 -5.59
CA THR A 374 -21.47 -3.04 -5.43
C THR A 374 -21.49 -2.17 -4.19
N PRO A 375 -22.41 -1.17 -4.06
CA PRO A 375 -22.51 -0.35 -2.87
C PRO A 375 -22.91 -1.12 -1.59
N ALA A 376 -23.62 -2.21 -1.76
CA ALA A 376 -24.30 -2.92 -0.66
C ALA A 376 -23.56 -4.15 -0.16
N LYS A 377 -22.46 -4.58 -0.82
CA LYS A 377 -21.84 -5.89 -0.54
C LYS A 377 -20.44 -5.73 0.00
N THR A 378 -20.16 -6.41 1.10
CA THR A 378 -18.80 -6.65 1.54
C THR A 378 -18.15 -7.70 0.62
N MET A 379 -17.07 -7.33 -0.07
CA MET A 379 -16.30 -8.19 -0.94
C MET A 379 -15.02 -8.62 -0.22
N THR A 380 -14.61 -9.86 -0.47
CA THR A 380 -13.34 -10.38 0.02
C THR A 380 -12.35 -10.52 -1.13
N ALA A 381 -11.16 -9.97 -0.96
CA ALA A 381 -10.06 -10.15 -1.91
C ALA A 381 -9.20 -11.33 -1.44
N ASN A 382 -9.48 -12.52 -1.95
CA ASN A 382 -8.88 -13.79 -1.52
C ASN A 382 -8.45 -14.71 -2.66
N ARG A 383 -8.42 -14.19 -3.89
CA ARG A 383 -8.00 -14.92 -5.09
C ARG A 383 -6.85 -14.18 -5.77
N LEU A 384 -6.00 -14.92 -6.45
CA LEU A 384 -4.91 -14.35 -7.24
C LEU A 384 -5.07 -14.73 -8.71
N ALA A 385 -4.63 -13.83 -9.60
CA ALA A 385 -4.51 -14.07 -11.03
C ALA A 385 -3.27 -13.41 -11.60
N ILE A 386 -2.71 -13.95 -12.68
CA ILE A 386 -1.67 -13.33 -13.49
C ILE A 386 -2.34 -12.66 -14.69
N PHE A 387 -2.17 -11.37 -14.80
CA PHE A 387 -2.57 -10.58 -15.95
C PHE A 387 -1.37 -10.34 -16.87
N ASP A 388 -1.46 -10.79 -18.11
CA ASP A 388 -0.49 -10.49 -19.18
C ASP A 388 -1.04 -9.31 -19.98
N ALA A 389 -0.40 -8.17 -19.86
CA ALA A 389 -0.89 -6.92 -20.45
C ALA A 389 -0.65 -6.85 -21.97
N GLU A 390 0.36 -7.52 -22.51
CA GLU A 390 0.58 -7.60 -23.96
C GLU A 390 -0.41 -8.55 -24.61
N ALA A 391 -0.62 -9.73 -24.01
CA ALA A 391 -1.56 -10.73 -24.52
C ALA A 391 -3.03 -10.36 -24.20
N ALA A 392 -3.27 -9.41 -23.29
CA ALA A 392 -4.58 -9.05 -22.77
C ALA A 392 -5.34 -10.27 -22.20
N THR A 393 -4.63 -11.13 -21.46
CA THR A 393 -5.19 -12.35 -20.87
C THR A 393 -5.05 -12.34 -19.34
N LEU A 394 -6.00 -13.02 -18.67
CA LEU A 394 -6.01 -13.21 -17.23
C LEU A 394 -6.02 -14.71 -16.91
N THR A 395 -4.98 -15.16 -16.22
CA THR A 395 -4.81 -16.57 -15.82
C THR A 395 -5.03 -16.70 -14.31
N PRO A 396 -6.08 -17.36 -13.83
CA PRO A 396 -6.29 -17.62 -12.41
C PRO A 396 -5.12 -18.40 -11.81
N VAL A 397 -4.69 -18.03 -10.61
CA VAL A 397 -3.68 -18.78 -9.87
C VAL A 397 -4.31 -20.02 -9.25
N THR A 398 -3.68 -21.17 -9.47
CA THR A 398 -4.07 -22.48 -8.92
C THR A 398 -3.01 -23.01 -7.95
N GLY A 399 -3.33 -24.02 -7.14
CA GLY A 399 -2.37 -24.61 -6.19
C GLY A 399 -2.22 -23.86 -4.87
N LEU A 400 -3.02 -22.80 -4.64
CA LEU A 400 -3.13 -22.13 -3.34
C LEU A 400 -4.03 -22.93 -2.38
N PRO A 401 -3.99 -22.67 -1.06
CA PRO A 401 -5.00 -23.14 -0.12
C PRO A 401 -6.42 -22.75 -0.56
N ALA A 402 -7.42 -23.42 -0.03
CA ALA A 402 -8.81 -23.07 -0.29
C ALA A 402 -9.07 -21.60 0.12
N ALA A 403 -9.76 -20.85 -0.72
CA ALA A 403 -9.92 -19.40 -0.58
C ALA A 403 -10.58 -18.98 0.75
N ASP A 404 -11.44 -19.82 1.29
CA ASP A 404 -12.11 -19.63 2.59
C ASP A 404 -11.18 -19.87 3.80
N THR A 405 -10.04 -20.53 3.59
CA THR A 405 -8.99 -20.71 4.62
C THR A 405 -7.90 -19.64 4.56
N ILE A 406 -7.86 -18.84 3.53
CA ILE A 406 -6.88 -17.75 3.40
C ILE A 406 -7.36 -16.55 4.21
N SER A 407 -6.55 -16.14 5.20
CA SER A 407 -6.81 -14.95 6.01
C SER A 407 -6.10 -13.69 5.46
N GLY A 408 -5.11 -13.84 4.60
CA GLY A 408 -4.43 -12.70 3.96
C GLY A 408 -3.25 -13.08 3.09
N PHE A 409 -2.80 -12.07 2.32
CA PHE A 409 -1.61 -12.13 1.50
C PHE A 409 -0.59 -11.10 1.95
N GLY A 410 0.69 -11.37 1.73
CA GLY A 410 1.77 -10.42 1.95
C GLY A 410 1.63 -9.18 1.06
N ASN A 411 2.03 -8.03 1.58
CA ASN A 411 1.88 -6.75 0.90
C ASN A 411 2.98 -6.45 -0.13
N ALA A 412 4.14 -7.06 0.03
CA ALA A 412 5.30 -6.90 -0.85
C ALA A 412 5.76 -8.29 -1.32
N PRO A 413 5.24 -8.78 -2.45
CA PRO A 413 5.75 -9.98 -3.10
C PRO A 413 7.11 -9.69 -3.76
N TYR A 414 7.87 -10.75 -4.02
CA TYR A 414 9.15 -10.71 -4.70
C TYR A 414 9.09 -11.53 -6.00
N SER A 415 9.73 -11.07 -7.06
CA SER A 415 9.71 -11.78 -8.35
C SER A 415 11.12 -11.94 -8.90
N GLU A 416 11.44 -13.15 -9.32
CA GLU A 416 12.67 -13.47 -10.06
C GLU A 416 12.51 -14.75 -10.88
N GLY A 417 13.24 -14.86 -11.97
CA GLY A 417 13.33 -16.11 -12.76
C GLY A 417 11.99 -16.63 -13.28
N GLY A 418 11.03 -15.75 -13.57
CA GLY A 418 9.70 -16.13 -14.04
C GLY A 418 8.75 -16.65 -12.95
N LYS A 419 9.12 -16.50 -11.68
CA LYS A 419 8.30 -16.80 -10.52
C LYS A 419 7.96 -15.52 -9.75
N CYS A 420 6.77 -15.49 -9.18
CA CYS A 420 6.38 -14.51 -8.16
C CYS A 420 6.20 -15.22 -6.82
N TYR A 421 6.92 -14.76 -5.81
CA TYR A 421 6.86 -15.27 -4.45
C TYR A 421 5.97 -14.36 -3.61
N ILE A 422 4.83 -14.90 -3.16
CA ILE A 422 3.90 -14.18 -2.31
C ILE A 422 3.64 -14.98 -1.02
N ALA A 423 3.55 -14.25 0.09
CA ALA A 423 3.16 -14.86 1.34
C ALA A 423 1.66 -15.10 1.40
N VAL A 424 1.27 -16.28 1.87
CA VAL A 424 -0.13 -16.67 2.12
C VAL A 424 -0.27 -17.03 3.58
N THR A 425 -1.14 -16.30 4.29
CA THR A 425 -1.52 -16.60 5.68
C THR A 425 -2.84 -17.35 5.68
N VAL A 426 -2.91 -18.44 6.43
CA VAL A 426 -4.10 -19.27 6.57
C VAL A 426 -4.64 -19.19 8.00
N THR A 427 -5.92 -19.50 8.17
CA THR A 427 -6.59 -19.47 9.47
C THR A 427 -6.01 -20.49 10.46
N ASP A 428 -5.66 -21.67 9.96
CA ASP A 428 -5.10 -22.75 10.76
C ASP A 428 -3.72 -23.15 10.22
N GLY A 429 -2.66 -22.74 10.92
CA GLY A 429 -1.27 -23.06 10.57
C GLY A 429 -0.38 -21.84 10.41
N TYR A 430 0.87 -22.10 10.11
CA TYR A 430 1.85 -21.06 9.84
C TYR A 430 1.73 -20.50 8.42
N PRO A 431 1.96 -19.20 8.21
CA PRO A 431 2.07 -18.63 6.87
C PRO A 431 3.21 -19.28 6.09
N ALA A 432 3.03 -19.31 4.78
CA ALA A 432 4.06 -19.81 3.87
C ALA A 432 4.21 -18.91 2.64
N VAL A 433 5.40 -18.93 2.08
CA VAL A 433 5.69 -18.35 0.76
C VAL A 433 5.21 -19.34 -0.30
N TYR A 434 4.49 -18.83 -1.28
CA TYR A 434 4.07 -19.58 -2.46
C TYR A 434 4.79 -19.03 -3.68
N ALA A 435 5.45 -19.92 -4.43
CA ALA A 435 6.07 -19.61 -5.71
C ALA A 435 5.04 -19.81 -6.82
N ILE A 436 4.64 -18.73 -7.48
CA ILE A 436 3.69 -18.73 -8.60
C ILE A 436 4.50 -18.64 -9.89
N ASP A 437 4.39 -19.63 -10.77
CA ASP A 437 4.90 -19.53 -12.13
C ASP A 437 4.09 -18.49 -12.91
N THR A 438 4.75 -17.43 -13.37
CA THR A 438 4.07 -16.26 -13.98
C THR A 438 3.54 -16.53 -15.40
N THR A 439 3.80 -17.72 -15.96
CA THR A 439 3.29 -18.13 -17.27
C THR A 439 2.06 -19.02 -17.14
N SER A 440 2.13 -20.03 -16.27
CA SER A 440 1.05 -21.01 -16.08
C SER A 440 0.05 -20.62 -14.99
N GLY A 441 0.42 -19.71 -14.07
CA GLY A 441 -0.39 -19.39 -12.89
C GLY A 441 -0.39 -20.51 -11.83
N VAL A 442 0.49 -21.51 -11.94
CA VAL A 442 0.56 -22.59 -10.95
C VAL A 442 1.40 -22.14 -9.75
N ALA A 443 0.80 -22.19 -8.57
CA ALA A 443 1.46 -21.93 -7.30
C ALA A 443 1.95 -23.22 -6.65
N THR A 444 3.16 -23.21 -6.12
CA THR A 444 3.74 -24.27 -5.32
C THR A 444 4.09 -23.74 -3.94
N LYS A 445 3.73 -24.46 -2.90
CA LYS A 445 4.09 -24.11 -1.53
C LYS A 445 5.61 -24.22 -1.38
N GLY A 446 6.23 -23.14 -0.93
CA GLY A 446 7.65 -23.03 -0.65
C GLY A 446 7.94 -22.95 0.85
N LEU A 447 8.71 -21.92 1.25
CA LEU A 447 9.18 -21.70 2.61
C LEU A 447 8.01 -21.50 3.58
N THR A 448 7.96 -22.26 4.66
CA THR A 448 7.06 -22.03 5.79
C THR A 448 7.77 -21.19 6.85
N VAL A 449 7.08 -20.21 7.43
CA VAL A 449 7.63 -19.34 8.48
C VAL A 449 6.80 -19.50 9.75
N GLU A 450 7.43 -19.91 10.84
CA GLU A 450 6.78 -20.04 12.15
C GLU A 450 6.55 -18.64 12.77
N ALA A 451 5.59 -17.92 12.20
CA ALA A 451 5.14 -16.59 12.59
C ALA A 451 3.62 -16.53 12.53
N THR A 452 3.04 -15.39 12.91
CA THR A 452 1.61 -15.15 12.73
C THR A 452 1.29 -14.68 11.31
N GLN A 453 2.18 -13.85 10.74
CA GLN A 453 1.99 -13.27 9.41
C GLN A 453 3.35 -12.98 8.74
N ILE A 454 3.35 -12.98 7.41
CA ILE A 454 4.46 -12.45 6.58
C ILE A 454 3.93 -11.23 5.85
N GLY A 455 4.58 -10.07 6.04
CA GLY A 455 4.20 -8.80 5.41
C GLY A 455 4.90 -8.55 4.08
N GLY A 456 6.16 -8.98 3.93
CA GLY A 456 6.95 -8.72 2.72
C GLY A 456 8.09 -9.72 2.53
N ILE A 457 8.51 -9.84 1.27
CA ILE A 457 9.60 -10.68 0.82
C ILE A 457 10.47 -9.86 -0.13
N GLY A 458 11.78 -10.02 -0.04
CA GLY A 458 12.70 -9.40 -0.97
C GLY A 458 14.11 -9.96 -0.83
N ARG A 459 15.04 -9.38 -1.59
CA ARG A 459 16.44 -9.75 -1.56
C ARG A 459 17.28 -8.60 -1.03
N LEU A 460 18.28 -8.91 -0.21
CA LEU A 460 19.34 -8.00 0.18
C LEU A 460 20.68 -8.67 -0.03
N MET A 461 21.51 -8.02 -0.84
CA MET A 461 22.88 -8.43 -1.09
C MET A 461 23.82 -7.77 -0.08
N PRO A 462 24.93 -8.43 0.30
CA PRO A 462 25.94 -7.82 1.15
C PRO A 462 26.45 -6.50 0.58
N THR A 463 26.54 -5.48 1.43
CA THR A 463 27.17 -4.19 1.07
C THR A 463 28.68 -4.33 1.29
N LEU A 464 29.44 -4.13 0.22
CA LEU A 464 30.91 -4.14 0.25
C LEU A 464 31.46 -2.87 0.88
#